data_cc04d413a167d0a28c5c22072311ba24
#
_entry.id   cc04d413a167d0a28c5c22072311ba24
#
_cell.length_a   1.000
_cell.length_b   1.000
_cell.length_c   1.000
_cell.angle_alpha   90.00
_cell.angle_beta   90.00
_cell.angle_gamma   90.00
#
_symmetry.space_group_name_H-M   'P 1'
#
loop_
_entity.id
_entity.type
_entity.pdbx_description
1 polymer ?
#
loop_
_entity_poly.entity_id
_entity_poly.type
_entity_poly.pdbx_seq_one_letter_code
_entity_poly.pdbx_strand_id
1 'polypeptide(L)'
;MILFPAIDLVAGKVVRLSRGDRSKMDVYADDPVAVARDFAARGARWIHVVDLSATFGEGEEALCANHRAIEGICRLEGVSVDVGGGVRSIESIERLVEVGVGRIALGTVLVRDPELARRAVARFGELLVADVAARDGRVRVNGWREGADVLAERLVGDLATMGFRHLVFTDVARDGMRTGIDADAYARMARVAGFPIVASGGIAGLEDIRTLAELGPRLVEGAICGRALFEGNFTLEEALAAAGEGCASGRERGQREGESHAD
;
A
#
# COMPACT_ATOMS: atom_id res chain seq x y z
N MET A 1 -8.29 0.80 11.54
CA MET A 1 -7.40 0.21 10.50
C MET A 1 -7.16 1.27 9.45
N ILE A 2 -5.92 1.46 8.99
CA ILE A 2 -5.57 2.46 7.95
C ILE A 2 -6.07 1.99 6.58
N LEU A 3 -6.68 2.89 5.81
CA LEU A 3 -7.04 2.62 4.43
C LEU A 3 -6.05 3.32 3.50
N PHE A 4 -5.53 2.57 2.52
CA PHE A 4 -4.60 3.05 1.50
C PHE A 4 -5.30 3.01 0.12
N PRO A 5 -5.95 4.09 -0.33
CA PRO A 5 -6.36 4.16 -1.73
C PRO A 5 -5.12 4.08 -2.63
N ALA A 6 -5.18 3.25 -3.67
CA ALA A 6 -4.03 2.97 -4.52
C ALA A 6 -4.06 3.79 -5.81
N ILE A 7 -2.89 4.30 -6.22
CA ILE A 7 -2.66 4.99 -7.49
C ILE A 7 -1.53 4.26 -8.24
N ASP A 8 -1.88 3.59 -9.33
CA ASP A 8 -0.90 2.97 -10.23
C ASP A 8 -0.46 3.99 -11.28
N LEU A 9 0.85 4.18 -11.47
CA LEU A 9 1.42 5.18 -12.38
C LEU A 9 2.11 4.54 -13.58
N VAL A 10 1.77 5.01 -14.77
CA VAL A 10 2.51 4.75 -16.01
C VAL A 10 2.69 6.06 -16.77
N ALA A 11 3.92 6.44 -17.04
CA ALA A 11 4.27 7.64 -17.79
C ALA A 11 3.51 8.89 -17.33
N GLY A 12 3.40 9.09 -16.01
CA GLY A 12 2.73 10.24 -15.39
C GLY A 12 1.20 10.17 -15.36
N LYS A 13 0.59 9.06 -15.71
CA LYS A 13 -0.87 8.87 -15.72
C LYS A 13 -1.31 7.86 -14.67
N VAL A 14 -2.52 8.03 -14.15
CA VAL A 14 -3.19 7.05 -13.29
C VAL A 14 -3.78 5.96 -14.18
N VAL A 15 -3.37 4.73 -13.91
CA VAL A 15 -3.77 3.58 -14.73
C VAL A 15 -4.27 2.42 -13.89
N ARG A 16 -4.86 1.45 -14.54
CA ARG A 16 -5.12 0.13 -13.96
C ARG A 16 -4.76 -0.97 -14.95
N LEU A 17 -4.09 -1.99 -14.45
CA LEU A 17 -3.78 -3.17 -15.24
C LEU A 17 -4.80 -4.27 -14.94
N SER A 18 -5.23 -4.98 -15.98
CA SER A 18 -5.99 -6.22 -15.77
C SER A 18 -5.03 -7.36 -15.46
N ARG A 19 -5.08 -7.88 -14.22
CA ARG A 19 -4.22 -8.98 -13.74
C ARG A 19 -2.71 -8.71 -13.89
N GLY A 20 -2.28 -7.47 -13.72
CA GLY A 20 -0.88 -7.08 -13.90
C GLY A 20 -0.40 -7.11 -15.37
N ASP A 21 -1.29 -7.26 -16.34
CA ASP A 21 -0.95 -7.33 -17.77
C ASP A 21 -0.84 -5.92 -18.35
N ARG A 22 0.39 -5.51 -18.69
CA ARG A 22 0.69 -4.18 -19.27
C ARG A 22 -0.03 -3.91 -20.58
N SER A 23 -0.37 -4.96 -21.36
CA SER A 23 -1.11 -4.83 -22.62
C SER A 23 -2.62 -4.56 -22.41
N LYS A 24 -3.12 -4.75 -21.20
CA LYS A 24 -4.52 -4.55 -20.81
C LYS A 24 -4.60 -3.45 -19.75
N MET A 25 -4.24 -2.26 -20.16
CA MET A 25 -4.17 -1.07 -19.32
C MET A 25 -5.30 -0.10 -19.68
N ASP A 26 -6.07 0.27 -18.66
CA ASP A 26 -7.03 1.35 -18.72
C ASP A 26 -6.41 2.60 -18.08
N VAL A 27 -6.59 3.78 -18.70
CA VAL A 27 -6.21 5.07 -18.14
C VAL A 27 -7.43 5.66 -17.43
N TYR A 28 -7.28 5.94 -16.13
CA TYR A 28 -8.33 6.52 -15.31
C TYR A 28 -8.24 8.04 -15.18
N ALA A 29 -7.01 8.58 -15.17
CA ALA A 29 -6.79 10.02 -15.10
C ALA A 29 -5.41 10.40 -15.67
N ASP A 30 -5.33 11.61 -16.22
CA ASP A 30 -4.09 12.19 -16.73
C ASP A 30 -3.31 12.96 -15.66
N ASP A 31 -3.93 13.32 -14.54
CA ASP A 31 -3.31 14.07 -13.42
C ASP A 31 -3.36 13.28 -12.11
N PRO A 32 -2.27 12.57 -11.75
CA PRO A 32 -2.19 11.82 -10.51
C PRO A 32 -2.28 12.67 -9.25
N VAL A 33 -1.78 13.93 -9.31
CA VAL A 33 -1.81 14.83 -8.16
C VAL A 33 -3.24 15.29 -7.87
N ALA A 34 -4.04 15.51 -8.91
CA ALA A 34 -5.47 15.83 -8.74
C ALA A 34 -6.24 14.66 -8.11
N VAL A 35 -5.95 13.41 -8.52
CA VAL A 35 -6.57 12.21 -7.92
C VAL A 35 -6.16 12.08 -6.44
N ALA A 36 -4.88 12.24 -6.13
CA ALA A 36 -4.40 12.18 -4.76
C ALA A 36 -4.99 13.29 -3.88
N ARG A 37 -5.16 14.50 -4.42
CA ARG A 37 -5.81 15.63 -3.74
C ARG A 37 -7.28 15.34 -3.45
N ASP A 38 -8.00 14.71 -4.39
CA ASP A 38 -9.38 14.27 -4.15
C ASP A 38 -9.44 13.24 -3.02
N PHE A 39 -8.56 12.25 -3.00
CA PHE A 39 -8.49 11.28 -1.92
C PHE A 39 -8.20 11.95 -0.56
N ALA A 40 -7.25 12.88 -0.51
CA ALA A 40 -6.94 13.66 0.69
C ALA A 40 -8.14 14.48 1.18
N ALA A 41 -8.81 15.19 0.28
CA ALA A 41 -9.99 16.00 0.58
C ALA A 41 -11.15 15.15 1.12
N ARG A 42 -11.25 13.89 0.70
CA ARG A 42 -12.25 12.92 1.14
C ARG A 42 -11.83 12.13 2.39
N GLY A 43 -10.67 12.45 2.99
CA GLY A 43 -10.26 11.96 4.30
C GLY A 43 -9.19 10.88 4.30
N ALA A 44 -8.62 10.51 3.16
CA ALA A 44 -7.47 9.61 3.14
C ALA A 44 -6.27 10.23 3.85
N ARG A 45 -5.64 9.47 4.74
CA ARG A 45 -4.43 9.85 5.46
C ARG A 45 -3.17 9.25 4.85
N TRP A 46 -3.32 8.18 4.13
CA TRP A 46 -2.29 7.49 3.38
C TRP A 46 -2.75 7.24 1.95
N ILE A 47 -1.81 7.26 1.03
CA ILE A 47 -2.01 6.87 -0.38
C ILE A 47 -0.91 5.89 -0.75
N HIS A 48 -1.28 4.75 -1.33
CA HIS A 48 -0.34 3.78 -1.88
C HIS A 48 -0.11 4.08 -3.37
N VAL A 49 1.13 4.36 -3.75
CA VAL A 49 1.51 4.68 -5.13
C VAL A 49 2.41 3.59 -5.69
N VAL A 50 2.10 3.07 -6.86
CA VAL A 50 2.92 2.07 -7.54
C VAL A 50 3.50 2.64 -8.83
N ASP A 51 4.83 2.74 -8.91
CA ASP A 51 5.55 3.10 -10.13
C ASP A 51 5.66 1.88 -11.06
N LEU A 52 4.67 1.73 -11.93
CA LEU A 52 4.64 0.63 -12.90
C LEU A 52 5.65 0.84 -14.02
N SER A 53 5.97 2.08 -14.41
CA SER A 53 7.02 2.35 -15.39
C SER A 53 8.37 1.82 -14.91
N ALA A 54 8.74 2.06 -13.64
CA ALA A 54 9.95 1.50 -13.03
C ALA A 54 9.86 -0.03 -12.87
N THR A 55 8.67 -0.56 -12.54
CA THR A 55 8.45 -2.00 -12.44
C THR A 55 8.70 -2.71 -13.77
N PHE A 56 8.25 -2.13 -14.88
CA PHE A 56 8.39 -2.70 -16.22
C PHE A 56 9.70 -2.32 -16.92
N GLY A 57 10.51 -1.42 -16.35
CA GLY A 57 11.76 -0.96 -16.93
C GLY A 57 11.53 -0.09 -18.17
N GLU A 58 10.52 0.79 -18.12
CA GLU A 58 10.23 1.74 -19.20
C GLU A 58 11.33 2.81 -19.30
N GLY A 59 11.31 3.58 -20.40
CA GLY A 59 12.33 4.58 -20.68
C GLY A 59 12.34 5.77 -19.72
N GLU A 60 13.42 6.54 -19.76
CA GLU A 60 13.70 7.65 -18.83
C GLU A 60 12.57 8.69 -18.78
N GLU A 61 11.95 9.01 -19.90
CA GLU A 61 10.83 9.96 -19.96
C GLU A 61 9.66 9.52 -19.07
N ALA A 62 9.28 8.23 -19.14
CA ALA A 62 8.20 7.66 -18.34
C ALA A 62 8.56 7.64 -16.83
N LEU A 63 9.81 7.28 -16.51
CA LEU A 63 10.33 7.31 -15.15
C LEU A 63 10.33 8.72 -14.56
N CYS A 64 10.81 9.71 -15.31
CA CYS A 64 10.78 11.12 -14.92
C CYS A 64 9.35 11.65 -14.73
N ALA A 65 8.41 11.23 -15.58
CA ALA A 65 7.01 11.63 -15.44
C ALA A 65 6.40 11.09 -14.15
N ASN A 66 6.63 9.80 -13.83
CA ASN A 66 6.16 9.19 -12.58
C ASN A 66 6.82 9.82 -11.37
N HIS A 67 8.14 10.10 -11.42
CA HIS A 67 8.85 10.75 -10.32
C HIS A 67 8.26 12.13 -10.00
N ARG A 68 7.98 12.97 -11.02
CA ARG A 68 7.30 14.27 -10.83
C ARG A 68 5.91 14.13 -10.22
N ALA A 69 5.16 13.10 -10.63
CA ALA A 69 3.84 12.81 -10.04
C ALA A 69 3.96 12.44 -8.55
N ILE A 70 4.88 11.53 -8.20
CA ILE A 70 5.14 11.13 -6.81
C ILE A 70 5.55 12.34 -5.97
N GLU A 71 6.50 13.16 -6.45
CA GLU A 71 6.91 14.39 -5.79
C GLU A 71 5.73 15.36 -5.56
N GLY A 72 4.86 15.52 -6.56
CA GLY A 72 3.66 16.35 -6.46
C GLY A 72 2.66 15.82 -5.43
N ILE A 73 2.51 14.49 -5.33
CA ILE A 73 1.64 13.86 -4.33
C ILE A 73 2.22 14.02 -2.93
N CYS A 74 3.53 13.84 -2.74
CA CYS A 74 4.20 14.00 -1.44
C CYS A 74 4.11 15.42 -0.88
N ARG A 75 3.89 16.43 -1.74
CA ARG A 75 3.70 17.83 -1.30
C ARG A 75 2.28 18.15 -0.80
N LEU A 76 1.35 17.22 -0.90
CA LEU A 76 -0.01 17.42 -0.38
C LEU A 76 0.00 17.38 1.15
N GLU A 77 -0.63 18.38 1.77
CA GLU A 77 -0.73 18.43 3.23
C GLU A 77 -1.71 17.37 3.77
N GLY A 78 -1.40 16.83 4.94
CA GLY A 78 -2.28 15.90 5.67
C GLY A 78 -2.32 14.47 5.12
N VAL A 79 -1.48 14.16 4.13
CA VAL A 79 -1.37 12.83 3.51
C VAL A 79 0.07 12.33 3.57
N SER A 80 0.23 11.08 3.94
CA SER A 80 1.48 10.32 3.80
C SER A 80 1.43 9.41 2.57
N VAL A 81 2.57 9.18 1.95
CA VAL A 81 2.67 8.39 0.73
C VAL A 81 3.51 7.15 0.97
N ASP A 82 2.97 5.99 0.61
CA ASP A 82 3.68 4.72 0.50
C ASP A 82 3.96 4.46 -0.99
N VAL A 83 5.21 4.31 -1.38
CA VAL A 83 5.61 4.12 -2.78
C VAL A 83 6.25 2.78 -2.99
N GLY A 84 5.70 2.01 -3.94
CA GLY A 84 6.29 0.78 -4.45
C GLY A 84 6.56 0.82 -5.95
N GLY A 85 7.19 -0.25 -6.44
CA GLY A 85 7.47 -0.41 -7.87
C GLY A 85 8.90 -0.03 -8.25
N GLY A 86 9.63 -0.99 -8.80
CA GLY A 86 10.94 -0.78 -9.43
C GLY A 86 12.10 -0.38 -8.52
N VAL A 87 11.95 -0.37 -7.21
CA VAL A 87 13.03 -0.05 -6.25
C VAL A 87 14.03 -1.20 -6.22
N ARG A 88 15.24 -0.96 -6.74
CA ARG A 88 16.27 -2.01 -6.96
C ARG A 88 17.68 -1.63 -6.49
N SER A 89 17.87 -0.45 -5.90
CA SER A 89 19.18 0.00 -5.41
C SER A 89 19.02 0.97 -4.23
N ILE A 90 20.11 1.19 -3.50
CA ILE A 90 20.15 2.20 -2.42
C ILE A 90 19.87 3.60 -2.95
N GLU A 91 20.40 3.94 -4.12
CA GLU A 91 20.21 5.24 -4.77
C GLU A 91 18.75 5.47 -5.15
N SER A 92 18.01 4.42 -5.52
CA SER A 92 16.57 4.54 -5.78
C SER A 92 15.76 4.80 -4.51
N ILE A 93 16.18 4.23 -3.36
CA ILE A 93 15.59 4.52 -2.05
C ILE A 93 15.88 5.97 -1.66
N GLU A 94 17.15 6.42 -1.78
CA GLU A 94 17.56 7.79 -1.44
C GLU A 94 16.76 8.83 -2.21
N ARG A 95 16.55 8.64 -3.52
CA ARG A 95 15.70 9.54 -4.33
C ARG A 95 14.26 9.64 -3.83
N LEU A 96 13.68 8.54 -3.37
CA LEU A 96 12.32 8.55 -2.79
C LEU A 96 12.28 9.23 -1.42
N VAL A 97 13.33 9.06 -0.61
CA VAL A 97 13.49 9.78 0.67
C VAL A 97 13.58 11.30 0.43
N GLU A 98 14.35 11.74 -0.57
CA GLU A 98 14.53 13.15 -0.92
C GLU A 98 13.22 13.85 -1.30
N VAL A 99 12.28 13.17 -1.93
CA VAL A 99 10.96 13.73 -2.25
C VAL A 99 9.94 13.63 -1.12
N GLY A 100 10.31 13.05 0.02
CA GLY A 100 9.48 13.03 1.22
C GLY A 100 8.48 11.87 1.29
N VAL A 101 8.77 10.75 0.65
CA VAL A 101 7.96 9.52 0.75
C VAL A 101 7.94 9.02 2.19
N GLY A 102 6.77 8.71 2.73
CA GLY A 102 6.58 8.23 4.09
C GLY A 102 6.97 6.76 4.30
N ARG A 103 6.75 5.92 3.28
CA ARG A 103 7.15 4.49 3.26
C ARG A 103 7.58 4.09 1.85
N ILE A 104 8.55 3.16 1.75
CA ILE A 104 9.10 2.66 0.50
C ILE A 104 8.97 1.14 0.46
N ALA A 105 8.16 0.63 -0.46
CA ALA A 105 7.90 -0.79 -0.59
C ALA A 105 8.94 -1.48 -1.47
N LEU A 106 9.61 -2.47 -0.92
CA LEU A 106 10.58 -3.32 -1.60
C LEU A 106 9.93 -4.67 -1.93
N GLY A 107 9.87 -5.03 -3.21
CA GLY A 107 9.29 -6.30 -3.67
C GLY A 107 10.35 -7.26 -4.22
N THR A 108 10.57 -7.24 -5.52
CA THR A 108 11.47 -8.16 -6.24
C THR A 108 12.87 -8.29 -5.62
N VAL A 109 13.42 -7.19 -5.10
CA VAL A 109 14.75 -7.15 -4.47
C VAL A 109 14.85 -8.03 -3.23
N LEU A 110 13.77 -8.22 -2.49
CA LEU A 110 13.73 -9.08 -1.29
C LEU A 110 14.12 -10.53 -1.60
N VAL A 111 13.87 -10.97 -2.83
CA VAL A 111 14.17 -12.32 -3.31
C VAL A 111 15.44 -12.36 -4.16
N ARG A 112 15.65 -11.35 -5.01
CA ARG A 112 16.73 -11.34 -6.00
C ARG A 112 18.07 -10.85 -5.44
N ASP A 113 18.03 -9.95 -4.43
CA ASP A 113 19.21 -9.42 -3.76
C ASP A 113 18.95 -9.21 -2.26
N PRO A 114 18.94 -10.30 -1.45
CA PRO A 114 18.72 -10.20 -0.01
C PRO A 114 19.79 -9.39 0.72
N GLU A 115 21.00 -9.28 0.17
CA GLU A 115 22.07 -8.48 0.76
C GLU A 115 21.77 -6.98 0.63
N LEU A 116 21.26 -6.55 -0.52
CA LEU A 116 20.77 -5.18 -0.68
C LEU A 116 19.61 -4.91 0.30
N ALA A 117 18.65 -5.83 0.41
CA ALA A 117 17.54 -5.70 1.36
C ALA A 117 18.04 -5.54 2.80
N ARG A 118 19.04 -6.32 3.23
CA ARG A 118 19.64 -6.23 4.56
C ARG A 118 20.34 -4.88 4.78
N ARG A 119 21.14 -4.41 3.82
CA ARG A 119 21.78 -3.09 3.90
C ARG A 119 20.75 -1.97 3.91
N ALA A 120 19.70 -2.09 3.11
CA ALA A 120 18.63 -1.10 3.05
C ALA A 120 17.89 -0.99 4.41
N VAL A 121 17.44 -2.11 4.99
CA VAL A 121 16.72 -2.07 6.26
C VAL A 121 17.59 -1.60 7.41
N ALA A 122 18.88 -1.96 7.41
CA ALA A 122 19.82 -1.47 8.42
C ALA A 122 20.03 0.06 8.36
N ARG A 123 19.91 0.67 7.17
CA ARG A 123 20.10 2.11 6.97
C ARG A 123 18.83 2.93 7.09
N PHE A 124 17.71 2.44 6.55
CA PHE A 124 16.47 3.21 6.42
C PHE A 124 15.37 2.75 7.41
N GLY A 125 15.55 1.59 8.05
CA GLY A 125 14.69 1.13 9.13
C GLY A 125 13.20 1.09 8.76
N GLU A 126 12.38 1.76 9.58
CA GLU A 126 10.92 1.78 9.46
C GLU A 126 10.37 2.53 8.23
N LEU A 127 11.21 3.20 7.45
CA LEU A 127 10.79 3.72 6.16
C LEU A 127 10.52 2.60 5.14
N LEU A 128 11.08 1.41 5.37
CA LEU A 128 10.97 0.31 4.43
C LEU A 128 9.82 -0.62 4.76
N VAL A 129 9.08 -0.96 3.73
CA VAL A 129 8.00 -1.95 3.75
C VAL A 129 8.43 -3.17 2.93
N ALA A 130 8.28 -4.35 3.48
CA ALA A 130 8.41 -5.58 2.70
C ALA A 130 7.12 -5.79 1.89
N ASP A 131 7.20 -5.75 0.56
CA ASP A 131 6.07 -6.02 -0.33
C ASP A 131 6.17 -7.46 -0.84
N VAL A 132 5.38 -8.35 -0.25
CA VAL A 132 5.36 -9.77 -0.57
C VAL A 132 4.05 -10.11 -1.28
N ALA A 133 4.14 -10.32 -2.59
CA ALA A 133 3.04 -10.79 -3.40
C ALA A 133 3.14 -12.31 -3.60
N ALA A 134 2.03 -13.03 -3.40
CA ALA A 134 2.01 -14.49 -3.54
C ALA A 134 0.79 -14.98 -4.30
N ARG A 135 0.96 -16.11 -4.98
CA ARG A 135 -0.11 -16.90 -5.56
C ARG A 135 0.04 -18.35 -5.10
N ASP A 136 -1.02 -18.92 -4.55
CA ASP A 136 -1.01 -20.30 -4.02
C ASP A 136 0.15 -20.55 -3.03
N GLY A 137 0.42 -19.56 -2.15
CA GLY A 137 1.47 -19.61 -1.14
C GLY A 137 2.90 -19.39 -1.67
N ARG A 138 3.10 -19.23 -2.99
CA ARG A 138 4.41 -19.01 -3.61
C ARG A 138 4.60 -17.57 -4.05
N VAL A 139 5.78 -17.02 -3.75
CA VAL A 139 6.13 -15.63 -4.04
C VAL A 139 6.15 -15.34 -5.54
N ARG A 140 5.65 -14.17 -5.90
CA ARG A 140 5.69 -13.61 -7.25
C ARG A 140 6.59 -12.38 -7.28
N VAL A 141 7.37 -12.24 -8.35
CA VAL A 141 8.33 -11.16 -8.56
C VAL A 141 8.16 -10.53 -9.95
N ASN A 142 8.88 -9.45 -10.23
CA ASN A 142 8.87 -8.74 -11.51
C ASN A 142 7.46 -8.32 -11.98
N GLY A 143 6.70 -7.61 -11.10
CA GLY A 143 5.32 -7.25 -11.38
C GLY A 143 4.43 -8.47 -11.55
N TRP A 144 4.65 -9.51 -10.74
CA TRP A 144 3.93 -10.79 -10.66
C TRP A 144 4.07 -11.69 -11.89
N ARG A 145 4.90 -11.32 -12.86
CA ARG A 145 5.10 -12.08 -14.09
C ARG A 145 5.88 -13.38 -13.88
N GLU A 146 6.72 -13.42 -12.84
CA GLU A 146 7.57 -14.57 -12.54
C GLU A 146 7.24 -15.18 -11.18
N GLY A 147 7.26 -16.52 -11.10
CA GLY A 147 7.24 -17.24 -9.85
C GLY A 147 8.65 -17.34 -9.26
N ALA A 148 8.79 -17.14 -7.96
CA ALA A 148 9.97 -17.52 -7.24
C ALA A 148 9.73 -18.88 -6.56
N ASP A 149 10.76 -19.73 -6.49
CA ASP A 149 10.65 -20.99 -5.75
C ASP A 149 10.87 -20.76 -4.24
N VAL A 150 10.05 -19.85 -3.69
CA VAL A 150 10.09 -19.42 -2.29
C VAL A 150 8.65 -19.40 -1.77
N LEU A 151 8.43 -20.00 -0.60
CA LEU A 151 7.16 -19.91 0.12
C LEU A 151 7.03 -18.52 0.77
N ALA A 152 5.85 -17.92 0.66
CA ALA A 152 5.59 -16.60 1.24
C ALA A 152 5.82 -16.56 2.76
N GLU A 153 5.33 -17.56 3.50
CA GLU A 153 5.53 -17.66 4.94
C GLU A 153 7.02 -17.69 5.32
N ARG A 154 7.84 -18.45 4.58
CA ARG A 154 9.28 -18.50 4.82
C ARG A 154 9.93 -17.13 4.59
N LEU A 155 9.62 -16.49 3.44
CA LEU A 155 10.17 -15.18 3.14
C LEU A 155 9.76 -14.15 4.20
N VAL A 156 8.50 -14.12 4.61
CA VAL A 156 8.00 -13.19 5.64
C VAL A 156 8.74 -13.38 6.97
N GLY A 157 8.97 -14.63 7.41
CA GLY A 157 9.74 -14.91 8.61
C GLY A 157 11.21 -14.46 8.52
N ASP A 158 11.85 -14.69 7.37
CA ASP A 158 13.21 -14.25 7.10
C ASP A 158 13.32 -12.70 7.11
N LEU A 159 12.33 -11.99 6.52
CA LEU A 159 12.28 -10.53 6.49
C LEU A 159 12.04 -9.92 7.88
N ALA A 160 11.17 -10.51 8.69
CA ALA A 160 10.94 -10.10 10.07
C ALA A 160 12.26 -10.22 10.89
N THR A 161 13.00 -11.32 10.71
CA THR A 161 14.30 -11.54 11.34
C THR A 161 15.36 -10.57 10.82
N MET A 162 15.29 -10.19 9.54
CA MET A 162 16.18 -9.20 8.91
C MET A 162 16.00 -7.79 9.48
N GLY A 163 14.85 -7.49 10.07
CA GLY A 163 14.55 -6.21 10.71
C GLY A 163 13.40 -5.41 10.10
N PHE A 164 12.72 -5.92 9.09
CA PHE A 164 11.50 -5.28 8.60
C PHE A 164 10.43 -5.25 9.70
N ARG A 165 9.65 -4.15 9.74
CA ARG A 165 8.55 -3.92 10.69
C ARG A 165 7.23 -3.57 10.01
N HIS A 166 7.27 -3.36 8.69
CA HIS A 166 6.10 -3.14 7.85
C HIS A 166 6.08 -4.18 6.73
N LEU A 167 4.91 -4.75 6.49
CA LEU A 167 4.66 -5.77 5.47
C LEU A 167 3.37 -5.45 4.73
N VAL A 168 3.45 -5.31 3.42
CA VAL A 168 2.30 -5.45 2.53
C VAL A 168 2.29 -6.90 2.05
N PHE A 169 1.17 -7.59 2.28
CA PHE A 169 0.96 -8.92 1.70
C PHE A 169 -0.14 -8.86 0.66
N THR A 170 0.21 -9.22 -0.59
CA THR A 170 -0.73 -9.22 -1.73
C THR A 170 -1.10 -10.62 -2.14
N ASP A 171 -2.40 -10.96 -2.05
CA ASP A 171 -2.95 -12.18 -2.67
C ASP A 171 -3.17 -11.93 -4.17
N VAL A 172 -2.19 -12.32 -4.98
CA VAL A 172 -2.21 -12.13 -6.44
C VAL A 172 -3.32 -12.93 -7.13
N ALA A 173 -3.79 -14.03 -6.53
CA ALA A 173 -4.87 -14.83 -7.12
C ALA A 173 -6.20 -14.07 -7.06
N ARG A 174 -6.37 -13.19 -6.08
CA ARG A 174 -7.58 -12.40 -5.83
C ARG A 174 -7.46 -10.94 -6.30
N ASP A 175 -6.23 -10.44 -6.50
CA ASP A 175 -6.03 -9.03 -6.87
C ASP A 175 -6.74 -8.70 -8.19
N GLY A 176 -7.55 -7.63 -8.15
CA GLY A 176 -8.35 -7.18 -9.28
C GLY A 176 -9.48 -8.14 -9.72
N MET A 177 -9.71 -9.26 -9.02
CA MET A 177 -10.72 -10.27 -9.40
C MET A 177 -12.10 -10.02 -8.79
N ARG A 178 -12.20 -9.19 -7.75
CA ARG A 178 -13.45 -8.92 -7.02
C ARG A 178 -14.12 -10.20 -6.49
N THR A 179 -13.32 -11.14 -6.02
CA THR A 179 -13.79 -12.44 -5.48
C THR A 179 -13.85 -12.45 -3.97
N GLY A 180 -13.62 -11.30 -3.32
CA GLY A 180 -13.46 -11.19 -1.88
C GLY A 180 -12.06 -11.58 -1.41
N ILE A 181 -11.79 -11.34 -0.13
CA ILE A 181 -10.50 -11.59 0.52
C ILE A 181 -10.39 -13.01 1.08
N ASP A 182 -9.15 -13.42 1.40
CA ASP A 182 -8.85 -14.54 2.27
C ASP A 182 -8.30 -14.01 3.62
N ALA A 183 -9.20 -13.73 4.56
CA ALA A 183 -8.86 -13.16 5.86
C ALA A 183 -7.88 -14.05 6.65
N ASP A 184 -8.01 -15.37 6.52
CA ASP A 184 -7.12 -16.33 7.20
C ASP A 184 -5.70 -16.26 6.65
N ALA A 185 -5.52 -16.01 5.35
CA ALA A 185 -4.20 -15.84 4.76
C ALA A 185 -3.50 -14.60 5.36
N TYR A 186 -4.19 -13.47 5.45
CA TYR A 186 -3.65 -12.25 6.07
C TYR A 186 -3.31 -12.45 7.55
N ALA A 187 -4.20 -13.08 8.32
CA ALA A 187 -3.97 -13.40 9.72
C ALA A 187 -2.76 -14.34 9.92
N ARG A 188 -2.56 -15.32 9.02
CA ARG A 188 -1.37 -16.19 9.03
C ARG A 188 -0.10 -15.41 8.79
N MET A 189 -0.06 -14.55 7.75
CA MET A 189 1.13 -13.74 7.45
C MET A 189 1.50 -12.82 8.60
N ALA A 190 0.52 -12.17 9.25
CA ALA A 190 0.75 -11.34 10.42
C ALA A 190 1.36 -12.13 11.60
N ARG A 191 0.87 -13.34 11.84
CA ARG A 191 1.42 -14.21 12.91
C ARG A 191 2.86 -14.64 12.58
N VAL A 192 3.17 -14.95 11.33
CA VAL A 192 4.54 -15.29 10.89
C VAL A 192 5.46 -14.08 10.99
N ALA A 193 4.99 -12.91 10.58
CA ALA A 193 5.76 -11.66 10.69
C ALA A 193 6.01 -11.25 12.16
N GLY A 194 5.09 -11.58 13.08
CA GLY A 194 5.14 -11.14 14.48
C GLY A 194 4.74 -9.68 14.70
N PHE A 195 4.18 -9.03 13.67
CA PHE A 195 3.64 -7.67 13.70
C PHE A 195 2.47 -7.53 12.72
N PRO A 196 1.62 -6.49 12.86
CA PRO A 196 0.48 -6.30 11.96
C PRO A 196 0.90 -5.96 10.54
N ILE A 197 0.10 -6.39 9.57
CA ILE A 197 0.38 -6.23 8.14
C ILE A 197 -0.63 -5.32 7.44
N VAL A 198 -0.29 -4.86 6.25
CA VAL A 198 -1.22 -4.24 5.30
C VAL A 198 -1.71 -5.31 4.32
N ALA A 199 -3.02 -5.50 4.27
CA ALA A 199 -3.67 -6.45 3.36
C ALA A 199 -3.84 -5.84 1.96
N SER A 200 -3.49 -6.58 0.92
CA SER A 200 -3.62 -6.17 -0.48
C SER A 200 -4.15 -7.31 -1.35
N GLY A 201 -5.01 -6.97 -2.30
CA GLY A 201 -5.65 -7.92 -3.22
C GLY A 201 -6.97 -8.50 -2.70
N GLY A 202 -7.95 -8.57 -3.59
CA GLY A 202 -9.24 -9.22 -3.35
C GLY A 202 -10.36 -8.34 -2.83
N ILE A 203 -10.11 -7.15 -2.28
CA ILE A 203 -11.18 -6.28 -1.77
C ILE A 203 -12.17 -5.97 -2.88
N ALA A 204 -13.42 -6.43 -2.70
CA ALA A 204 -14.51 -6.31 -3.64
C ALA A 204 -15.61 -5.37 -3.15
N GLY A 205 -15.78 -5.24 -1.84
CA GLY A 205 -16.82 -4.46 -1.21
C GLY A 205 -16.50 -4.07 0.24
N LEU A 206 -17.43 -3.34 0.85
CA LEU A 206 -17.28 -2.86 2.24
C LEU A 206 -17.19 -3.98 3.26
N GLU A 207 -17.79 -5.13 2.97
CA GLU A 207 -17.76 -6.29 3.87
C GLU A 207 -16.35 -6.84 4.04
N ASP A 208 -15.55 -6.86 2.95
CA ASP A 208 -14.15 -7.26 3.02
C ASP A 208 -13.34 -6.33 3.94
N ILE A 209 -13.61 -5.01 3.86
CA ILE A 209 -12.95 -4.01 4.70
C ILE A 209 -13.33 -4.21 6.17
N ARG A 210 -14.61 -4.48 6.48
CA ARG A 210 -15.08 -4.78 7.84
C ARG A 210 -14.43 -6.04 8.37
N THR A 211 -14.39 -7.10 7.56
CA THR A 211 -13.75 -8.38 7.93
C THR A 211 -12.27 -8.19 8.27
N LEU A 212 -11.53 -7.38 7.49
CA LEU A 212 -10.15 -7.05 7.81
C LEU A 212 -10.03 -6.24 9.11
N ALA A 213 -10.92 -5.27 9.32
CA ALA A 213 -10.92 -4.47 10.56
C ALA A 213 -11.25 -5.32 11.80
N GLU A 214 -12.11 -6.33 11.68
CA GLU A 214 -12.47 -7.26 12.76
C GLU A 214 -11.32 -8.18 13.16
N LEU A 215 -10.34 -8.46 12.27
CA LEU A 215 -9.10 -9.16 12.66
C LEU A 215 -8.30 -8.39 13.71
N GLY A 216 -8.53 -7.08 13.80
CA GLY A 216 -8.00 -6.19 14.80
C GLY A 216 -6.57 -5.71 14.55
N PRO A 217 -6.14 -4.66 15.28
CA PRO A 217 -4.91 -3.93 15.01
C PRO A 217 -3.62 -4.71 15.31
N ARG A 218 -3.73 -5.89 15.94
CA ARG A 218 -2.58 -6.77 16.15
C ARG A 218 -2.25 -7.64 14.94
N LEU A 219 -3.19 -7.80 14.01
CA LEU A 219 -3.01 -8.61 12.80
C LEU A 219 -3.01 -7.76 11.54
N VAL A 220 -3.89 -6.74 11.45
CA VAL A 220 -4.03 -5.89 10.28
C VAL A 220 -3.93 -4.42 10.68
N GLU A 221 -2.86 -3.75 10.25
CA GLU A 221 -2.71 -2.30 10.43
C GLU A 221 -3.46 -1.52 9.35
N GLY A 222 -3.56 -2.07 8.14
CA GLY A 222 -4.19 -1.38 7.03
C GLY A 222 -4.62 -2.29 5.87
N ALA A 223 -5.29 -1.66 4.91
CA ALA A 223 -5.75 -2.32 3.69
C ALA A 223 -5.57 -1.42 2.47
N ILE A 224 -5.06 -1.97 1.36
CA ILE A 224 -4.91 -1.28 0.09
C ILE A 224 -6.16 -1.49 -0.74
N CYS A 225 -6.83 -0.39 -1.09
CA CYS A 225 -8.01 -0.36 -1.95
C CYS A 225 -7.65 0.23 -3.31
N GLY A 226 -7.68 -0.61 -4.35
CA GLY A 226 -7.42 -0.20 -5.71
C GLY A 226 -8.69 -0.22 -6.56
N ARG A 227 -8.83 -1.27 -7.37
CA ARG A 227 -9.82 -1.41 -8.42
C ARG A 227 -11.27 -1.15 -7.99
N ALA A 228 -11.70 -1.74 -6.87
CA ALA A 228 -13.08 -1.60 -6.40
C ALA A 228 -13.47 -0.14 -6.09
N LEU A 229 -12.51 0.67 -5.63
CA LEU A 229 -12.70 2.09 -5.38
C LEU A 229 -12.86 2.88 -6.69
N PHE A 230 -11.99 2.65 -7.68
CA PHE A 230 -12.06 3.34 -8.98
C PHE A 230 -13.29 2.93 -9.80
N GLU A 231 -13.77 1.70 -9.66
CA GLU A 231 -14.98 1.21 -10.33
C GLU A 231 -16.28 1.62 -9.60
N GLY A 232 -16.16 2.31 -8.45
CA GLY A 232 -17.32 2.83 -7.71
C GLY A 232 -18.14 1.75 -7.00
N ASN A 233 -17.54 0.62 -6.63
CA ASN A 233 -18.25 -0.40 -5.84
C ASN A 233 -18.63 0.15 -4.45
N PHE A 234 -17.91 1.15 -3.97
CA PHE A 234 -18.14 1.93 -2.76
C PHE A 234 -17.41 3.27 -2.86
N THR A 235 -17.82 4.24 -2.09
CA THR A 235 -17.13 5.52 -1.97
C THR A 235 -15.94 5.43 -1.00
N LEU A 236 -14.98 6.35 -1.11
CA LEU A 236 -13.85 6.39 -0.18
C LEU A 236 -14.32 6.63 1.26
N GLU A 237 -15.32 7.48 1.45
CA GLU A 237 -15.91 7.79 2.77
C GLU A 237 -16.54 6.56 3.42
N GLU A 238 -17.29 5.76 2.64
CA GLU A 238 -17.87 4.50 3.12
C GLU A 238 -16.77 3.49 3.50
N ALA A 239 -15.69 3.44 2.70
CA ALA A 239 -14.55 2.56 2.98
C ALA A 239 -13.79 2.99 4.25
N LEU A 240 -13.55 4.30 4.45
CA LEU A 240 -12.94 4.85 5.66
C LEU A 240 -13.80 4.57 6.90
N ALA A 241 -15.11 4.74 6.78
CA ALA A 241 -16.05 4.41 7.85
C ALA A 241 -16.03 2.91 8.18
N ALA A 242 -16.01 2.03 7.17
CA ALA A 242 -15.92 0.58 7.34
C ALA A 242 -14.58 0.15 8.00
N ALA A 243 -13.49 0.85 7.69
CA ALA A 243 -12.18 0.64 8.32
C ALA A 243 -12.09 1.16 9.77
N GLY A 244 -13.11 1.87 10.27
CA GLY A 244 -13.12 2.47 11.60
C GLY A 244 -12.34 3.77 11.73
N GLU A 245 -11.96 4.42 10.63
CA GLU A 245 -11.24 5.71 10.64
C GLU A 245 -12.17 6.92 10.87
N GLY A 246 -13.49 6.78 10.68
CA GLY A 246 -14.46 7.87 10.78
C GLY A 246 -14.85 8.31 12.20
N CYS A 247 -14.35 7.69 13.26
CA CYS A 247 -14.84 7.91 14.63
C CYS A 247 -13.96 8.83 15.52
N ALA A 248 -12.83 9.35 15.02
CA ALA A 248 -11.87 10.09 15.85
C ALA A 248 -12.12 11.61 15.96
N SER A 249 -13.02 12.18 15.15
CA SER A 249 -13.26 13.65 15.12
C SER A 249 -14.41 14.15 16.01
N GLY A 250 -15.08 13.25 16.76
CA GLY A 250 -16.30 13.58 17.53
C GLY A 250 -16.18 13.62 19.05
N ARG A 251 -15.04 13.31 19.68
CA ARG A 251 -14.95 13.14 21.14
C ARG A 251 -14.22 14.24 21.93
N GLU A 252 -13.82 15.34 21.33
CA GLU A 252 -13.16 16.43 22.09
C GLU A 252 -13.96 17.74 22.19
N ARG A 253 -15.29 17.72 22.03
CA ARG A 253 -16.13 18.91 22.28
C ARG A 253 -17.29 18.61 23.22
N GLY A 254 -17.03 18.18 24.45
CA GLY A 254 -18.11 17.94 25.39
C GLY A 254 -17.71 17.75 26.83
N GLN A 255 -16.73 18.49 27.35
CA GLN A 255 -16.53 18.60 28.82
C GLN A 255 -15.70 19.83 29.16
N ARG A 256 -16.25 21.02 28.96
CA ARG A 256 -15.88 22.26 29.70
C ARG A 256 -17.03 23.23 29.66
N GLU A 257 -18.13 22.91 30.32
CA GLU A 257 -19.10 23.88 30.83
C GLU A 257 -19.79 23.23 32.01
N GLY A 258 -19.52 23.72 33.21
CA GLY A 258 -20.30 23.37 34.37
C GLY A 258 -19.52 23.19 35.66
N GLU A 259 -18.76 24.19 36.09
CA GLU A 259 -18.50 24.41 37.54
C GLU A 259 -18.14 25.90 37.73
N SER A 260 -19.17 26.69 37.85
CA SER A 260 -19.10 28.01 38.46
C SER A 260 -20.45 28.28 39.10
N HIS A 261 -20.38 28.49 40.39
CA HIS A 261 -21.36 28.97 41.36
C HIS A 261 -21.85 27.96 42.39
N ALA A 262 -21.31 28.07 43.56
CA ALA A 262 -22.08 28.48 44.75
C ALA A 262 -21.17 28.44 46.01
N ASP A 263 -21.13 29.60 46.68
CA ASP A 263 -20.80 29.96 48.07
C ASP A 263 -19.38 29.78 48.57
#